data_eeb817ea0cf75947a36d1166ffae0b68
#
_entry.id   eeb817ea0cf75947a36d1166ffae0b68
#
_cell.length_a   1.000
_cell.length_b   1.000
_cell.length_c   1.000
_cell.angle_alpha   90.00
_cell.angle_beta   90.00
_cell.angle_gamma   90.00
#
_symmetry.space_group_name_H-M   'P 1'
#
loop_
_entity.id
_entity.type
_entity.pdbx_description
1 polymer ?
#
loop_
_entity_poly.entity_id
_entity_poly.type
_entity_poly.pdbx_seq_one_letter_code
_entity_poly.pdbx_strand_id
1 'polypeptide(L)'
;MKDLSKTELLIMKCVWGSDHPVTATQIQQILLKKYQTELDRRSLGTLMYRLDQKGYVNVDVSTRVNLYTAKVKEEEARKKKGREILKLWYDGSRDQLVSDLYSAEDEDEEDN
;
A
#
# COMPACT_ATOMS: atom_id res chain seq x y z
N MET A 1 5.85 6.71 11.06
CA MET A 1 5.07 5.87 10.15
C MET A 1 5.82 4.58 9.90
N LYS A 2 5.23 3.46 10.23
CA LYS A 2 5.88 2.15 10.06
C LYS A 2 5.78 1.68 8.62
N ASP A 3 6.70 0.78 8.26
CA ASP A 3 6.75 0.24 6.90
C ASP A 3 5.55 -0.66 6.61
N LEU A 4 5.13 -0.64 5.35
CA LEU A 4 4.07 -1.52 4.86
C LEU A 4 4.69 -2.75 4.20
N SER A 5 4.14 -3.93 4.49
CA SER A 5 4.44 -5.11 3.69
C SER A 5 3.83 -4.94 2.30
N LYS A 6 4.23 -5.80 1.36
CA LYS A 6 3.67 -5.74 -0.01
C LYS A 6 2.14 -5.88 0.02
N THR A 7 1.61 -6.84 0.76
CA THR A 7 0.17 -7.06 0.83
C THR A 7 -0.54 -5.90 1.52
N GLU A 8 0.04 -5.37 2.59
CA GLU A 8 -0.50 -4.18 3.25
C GLU A 8 -0.56 -2.99 2.29
N LEU A 9 0.48 -2.80 1.48
CA LEU A 9 0.49 -1.73 0.48
C LEU A 9 -0.64 -1.92 -0.53
N LEU A 10 -0.83 -3.15 -1.03
CA LEU A 10 -1.93 -3.43 -1.96
C LEU A 10 -3.29 -3.13 -1.35
N ILE A 11 -3.48 -3.47 -0.08
CA ILE A 11 -4.71 -3.11 0.65
C ILE A 11 -4.87 -1.59 0.69
N MET A 12 -3.80 -0.87 1.03
CA MET A 12 -3.86 0.59 1.06
C MET A 12 -4.15 1.18 -0.32
N LYS A 13 -3.63 0.56 -1.40
CA LYS A 13 -3.97 0.98 -2.77
C LYS A 13 -5.47 0.85 -3.03
N CYS A 14 -6.11 -0.16 -2.46
CA CYS A 14 -7.57 -0.29 -2.56
C CYS A 14 -8.29 0.83 -1.82
N VAL A 15 -7.82 1.17 -0.63
CA VAL A 15 -8.43 2.23 0.19
C VAL A 15 -8.20 3.60 -0.46
N TRP A 16 -6.95 3.88 -0.86
CA TRP A 16 -6.62 5.15 -1.50
C TRP A 16 -7.32 5.34 -2.85
N GLY A 17 -7.53 4.24 -3.57
CA GLY A 17 -8.17 4.29 -4.89
C GLY A 17 -9.68 4.47 -4.84
N SER A 18 -10.28 4.45 -3.66
CA SER A 18 -11.72 4.60 -3.48
C SER A 18 -12.04 6.02 -3.01
N ASP A 19 -13.11 6.59 -3.54
CA ASP A 19 -13.55 7.94 -3.17
C ASP A 19 -14.58 7.93 -2.03
N HIS A 20 -14.79 6.77 -1.41
CA HIS A 20 -15.70 6.57 -0.31
C HIS A 20 -15.13 5.54 0.67
N PRO A 21 -15.66 5.48 1.91
CA PRO A 21 -15.26 4.43 2.84
C PRO A 21 -15.55 3.05 2.27
N VAL A 22 -14.67 2.09 2.53
CA VAL A 22 -14.78 0.74 1.97
C VAL A 22 -14.92 -0.30 3.07
N THR A 23 -15.63 -1.38 2.73
CA THR A 23 -15.75 -2.55 3.61
C THR A 23 -14.64 -3.56 3.31
N ALA A 24 -14.45 -4.51 4.22
CA ALA A 24 -13.52 -5.61 4.00
C ALA A 24 -13.86 -6.40 2.74
N THR A 25 -15.16 -6.63 2.50
CA THR A 25 -15.61 -7.33 1.29
C THR A 25 -15.21 -6.58 0.02
N GLN A 26 -15.37 -5.26 0.01
CA GLN A 26 -15.00 -4.45 -1.14
C GLN A 26 -13.49 -4.48 -1.37
N ILE A 27 -12.69 -4.38 -0.30
CA ILE A 27 -11.23 -4.50 -0.41
C ILE A 27 -10.85 -5.86 -0.99
N GLN A 28 -11.46 -6.92 -0.49
CA GLN A 28 -11.20 -8.29 -0.96
C GLN A 28 -11.48 -8.42 -2.46
N GLN A 29 -12.58 -7.84 -2.93
CA GLN A 29 -12.96 -7.86 -4.35
C GLN A 29 -12.00 -7.06 -5.21
N ILE A 30 -11.57 -5.89 -4.76
CA ILE A 30 -10.62 -5.05 -5.49
C ILE A 30 -9.26 -5.74 -5.57
N LEU A 31 -8.81 -6.34 -4.47
CA LEU A 31 -7.54 -7.09 -4.45
C LEU A 31 -7.54 -8.19 -5.49
N LEU A 32 -8.62 -8.95 -5.55
CA LEU A 32 -8.72 -10.05 -6.52
C LEU A 32 -8.79 -9.54 -7.95
N LYS A 33 -9.66 -8.58 -8.20
CA LYS A 33 -9.96 -8.11 -9.54
C LYS A 33 -8.85 -7.25 -10.15
N LYS A 34 -8.28 -6.35 -9.36
CA LYS A 34 -7.30 -5.39 -9.86
C LYS A 34 -5.86 -5.84 -9.67
N TYR A 35 -5.58 -6.56 -8.60
CA TYR A 35 -4.21 -6.94 -8.24
C TYR A 35 -3.96 -8.44 -8.27
N GLN A 36 -4.94 -9.22 -8.73
CA GLN A 36 -4.86 -10.68 -8.80
C GLN A 36 -4.37 -11.30 -7.50
N THR A 37 -4.79 -10.72 -6.38
CA THR A 37 -4.39 -11.15 -5.04
C THR A 37 -5.62 -11.69 -4.32
N GLU A 38 -5.59 -12.96 -3.97
CA GLU A 38 -6.66 -13.61 -3.24
C GLU A 38 -6.31 -13.65 -1.76
N LEU A 39 -7.17 -13.05 -0.94
CA LEU A 39 -7.03 -13.07 0.51
C LEU A 39 -8.34 -13.52 1.12
N ASP A 40 -8.26 -14.50 2.02
CA ASP A 40 -9.45 -14.89 2.77
C ASP A 40 -9.79 -13.81 3.80
N ARG A 41 -11.00 -13.89 4.31
CA ARG A 41 -11.52 -12.86 5.22
C ARG A 41 -10.73 -12.78 6.52
N ARG A 42 -10.23 -13.90 7.01
CA ARG A 42 -9.45 -13.95 8.25
C ARG A 42 -8.10 -13.28 8.09
N SER A 43 -7.40 -13.61 7.02
CA SER A 43 -6.10 -12.99 6.72
C SER A 43 -6.24 -11.49 6.49
N LEU A 44 -7.27 -11.08 5.76
CA LEU A 44 -7.55 -9.68 5.53
C LEU A 44 -7.81 -8.95 6.85
N GLY A 45 -8.60 -9.54 7.74
CA GLY A 45 -8.89 -8.96 9.05
C GLY A 45 -7.63 -8.71 9.86
N THR A 46 -6.69 -9.67 9.84
CA THR A 46 -5.40 -9.53 10.53
C THR A 46 -4.59 -8.37 9.95
N LEU A 47 -4.56 -8.26 8.62
CA LEU A 47 -3.82 -7.18 7.97
C LEU A 47 -4.47 -5.81 8.20
N MET A 48 -5.80 -5.75 8.21
CA MET A 48 -6.51 -4.50 8.53
C MET A 48 -6.22 -4.06 9.95
N TYR A 49 -6.17 -5.00 10.89
CA TYR A 49 -5.79 -4.70 12.26
C TYR A 49 -4.37 -4.11 12.34
N ARG A 50 -3.44 -4.71 11.61
CA ARG A 50 -2.05 -4.20 11.57
C ARG A 50 -1.99 -2.80 10.97
N LEU A 51 -2.74 -2.53 9.91
CA LEU A 51 -2.81 -1.21 9.29
C LEU A 51 -3.37 -0.16 10.26
N ASP A 52 -4.38 -0.55 11.02
CA ASP A 52 -4.93 0.32 12.07
C ASP A 52 -3.87 0.61 13.13
N GLN A 53 -3.17 -0.41 13.62
CA GLN A 53 -2.11 -0.25 14.62
C GLN A 53 -0.95 0.59 14.10
N LYS A 54 -0.63 0.49 12.82
CA LYS A 54 0.42 1.29 12.18
C LYS A 54 0.00 2.72 11.89
N GLY A 55 -1.29 3.05 12.05
CA GLY A 55 -1.81 4.39 11.87
C GLY A 55 -2.14 4.76 10.42
N TYR A 56 -2.40 3.77 9.57
CA TYR A 56 -2.70 4.02 8.16
C TYR A 56 -4.18 4.18 7.86
N VAL A 57 -5.06 3.57 8.66
CA VAL A 57 -6.49 3.60 8.40
C VAL A 57 -7.27 4.07 9.62
N ASN A 58 -8.42 4.69 9.36
CA ASN A 58 -9.47 4.91 10.33
C ASN A 58 -10.49 3.80 10.15
N VAL A 59 -11.01 3.29 11.25
CA VAL A 59 -12.02 2.24 11.23
C VAL A 59 -13.29 2.79 11.86
N ASP A 60 -14.36 2.86 11.08
CA ASP A 60 -15.68 3.24 11.60
C ASP A 60 -16.45 1.97 11.94
N VAL A 61 -16.68 1.77 13.22
CA VAL A 61 -17.39 0.58 13.73
C VAL A 61 -18.85 0.89 14.09
N SER A 62 -19.31 2.09 13.78
CA SER A 62 -20.66 2.52 14.15
C SER A 62 -21.74 1.88 13.29
N THR A 63 -21.37 1.33 12.14
CA THR A 63 -22.30 0.64 11.25
C THR A 63 -22.23 -0.85 11.45
N ARG A 64 -23.11 -1.59 10.77
CA ARG A 64 -23.21 -3.05 10.87
C ARG A 64 -21.90 -3.74 10.45
N VAL A 65 -21.22 -3.18 9.47
CA VAL A 65 -19.92 -3.65 9.01
C VAL A 65 -18.92 -2.53 9.20
N ASN A 66 -17.65 -2.89 9.43
CA ASN A 66 -16.60 -1.90 9.57
C ASN A 66 -16.35 -1.18 8.24
N LEU A 67 -16.18 0.15 8.31
CA LEU A 67 -15.84 0.97 7.17
C LEU A 67 -14.44 1.53 7.36
N TYR A 68 -13.63 1.46 6.32
CA TYR A 68 -12.23 1.87 6.37
C TYR A 68 -11.99 3.07 5.47
N THR A 69 -11.24 4.04 6.00
CA THR A 69 -10.76 5.20 5.24
C THR A 69 -9.27 5.38 5.51
N ALA A 70 -8.58 6.04 4.60
CA ALA A 70 -7.15 6.30 4.77
C ALA A 70 -6.94 7.41 5.80
N LYS A 71 -6.06 7.17 6.76
CA LYS A 71 -5.61 8.15 7.74
C LYS A 71 -4.40 8.92 7.25
N VAL A 72 -3.63 8.30 6.35
CA VAL A 72 -2.42 8.86 5.73
C VAL A 72 -2.68 8.98 4.24
N LYS A 73 -2.32 10.11 3.64
CA LYS A 73 -2.47 10.29 2.19
C LYS A 73 -1.45 9.45 1.43
N GLU A 74 -1.86 8.92 0.29
CA GLU A 74 -0.99 8.11 -0.56
C GLU A 74 0.28 8.87 -0.94
N GLU A 75 0.16 10.13 -1.33
CA GLU A 75 1.30 10.96 -1.71
C GLU A 75 2.30 11.09 -0.56
N GLU A 76 1.80 11.30 0.65
CA GLU A 76 2.64 11.42 1.84
C GLU A 76 3.43 10.13 2.11
N ALA A 77 2.75 8.99 2.04
CA ALA A 77 3.38 7.69 2.24
C ALA A 77 4.43 7.41 1.16
N ARG A 78 4.09 7.69 -0.10
CA ARG A 78 4.98 7.48 -1.25
C ARG A 78 6.24 8.33 -1.13
N LYS A 79 6.09 9.61 -0.83
CA LYS A 79 7.24 10.52 -0.71
C LYS A 79 8.15 10.11 0.44
N LYS A 80 7.57 9.71 1.55
CA LYS A 80 8.36 9.26 2.70
C LYS A 80 9.17 8.02 2.36
N LYS A 81 8.55 7.05 1.68
CA LYS A 81 9.22 5.83 1.25
C LYS A 81 10.32 6.12 0.25
N GLY A 82 10.07 7.01 -0.70
CA GLY A 82 11.07 7.42 -1.69
C GLY A 82 12.30 8.05 -1.04
N ARG A 83 12.09 8.93 -0.07
CA ARG A 83 13.20 9.54 0.67
C ARG A 83 14.00 8.51 1.45
N GLU A 84 13.33 7.55 2.04
CA GLU A 84 13.98 6.47 2.78
C GLU A 84 14.87 5.64 1.86
N ILE A 85 14.35 5.25 0.70
CA ILE A 85 15.10 4.49 -0.30
C ILE A 85 16.32 5.28 -0.76
N LEU A 86 16.12 6.57 -1.06
CA LEU A 86 17.22 7.44 -1.48
C LEU A 86 18.33 7.51 -0.42
N LYS A 87 17.92 7.64 0.83
CA LYS A 87 18.87 7.74 1.95
C LYS A 87 19.59 6.42 2.23
N LEU A 88 18.85 5.34 2.34
CA LEU A 88 19.40 4.07 2.81
C LEU A 88 20.08 3.26 1.70
N TRP A 89 19.52 3.27 0.49
CA TRP A 89 20.06 2.48 -0.61
C TRP A 89 21.03 3.25 -1.49
N TYR A 90 20.87 4.56 -1.58
CA TYR A 90 21.65 5.40 -2.50
C TYR A 90 22.47 6.46 -1.79
N ASP A 91 22.57 6.41 -0.47
CA ASP A 91 23.35 7.36 0.33
C ASP A 91 23.06 8.81 -0.05
N GLY A 92 21.82 9.10 -0.44
CA GLY A 92 21.38 10.43 -0.84
C GLY A 92 21.68 10.80 -2.29
N SER A 93 22.25 9.89 -3.08
CA SER A 93 22.59 10.16 -4.48
C SER A 93 21.38 10.02 -5.40
N ARG A 94 20.78 11.13 -5.77
CA ARG A 94 19.66 11.15 -6.71
C ARG A 94 20.08 10.68 -8.10
N ASP A 95 21.30 11.04 -8.50
CA ASP A 95 21.83 10.67 -9.82
C ASP A 95 21.95 9.16 -9.95
N GLN A 96 22.42 8.50 -8.91
CA GLN A 96 22.55 7.05 -8.92
C GLN A 96 21.18 6.38 -8.97
N LEU A 97 20.20 6.87 -8.21
CA LEU A 97 18.85 6.35 -8.23
C LEU A 97 18.25 6.44 -9.63
N VAL A 98 18.35 7.63 -10.25
CA VAL A 98 17.78 7.86 -11.59
C VAL A 98 18.49 6.97 -12.61
N SER A 99 19.81 6.87 -12.53
CA SER A 99 20.61 6.03 -13.43
C SER A 99 20.17 4.56 -13.34
N ASP A 100 20.00 4.05 -12.11
CA ASP A 100 19.59 2.66 -11.91
C ASP A 100 18.17 2.41 -12.45
N LEU A 101 17.27 3.38 -12.32
CA LEU A 101 15.92 3.24 -12.84
C LEU A 101 15.91 3.15 -14.38
N TYR A 102 16.74 3.92 -15.05
CA TYR A 102 16.85 3.82 -16.51
C TYR A 102 17.47 2.50 -16.95
N SER A 103 18.48 2.03 -16.24
CA SER A 103 19.08 0.71 -16.53
C SER A 103 18.08 -0.41 -16.31
N ALA A 104 17.25 -0.31 -15.25
CA ALA A 104 16.24 -1.30 -14.92
C ALA A 104 15.16 -1.43 -16.00
N GLU A 105 14.83 -0.34 -16.69
CA GLU A 105 13.85 -0.37 -17.77
C GLU A 105 14.26 -1.31 -18.89
N ASP A 106 15.56 -1.40 -19.18
CA ASP A 106 16.07 -2.27 -20.23
C ASP A 106 16.05 -3.74 -19.83
N GLU A 107 16.04 -4.03 -18.53
CA GLU A 107 16.08 -5.38 -17.99
C GLU A 107 14.71 -5.91 -17.56
N ASP A 108 13.83 -5.03 -17.12
CA ASP A 108 12.53 -5.39 -16.54
C ASP A 108 11.59 -6.09 -17.50
N GLU A 109 11.76 -5.92 -18.79
CA GLU A 109 10.95 -6.58 -19.78
C GLU A 109 11.06 -8.09 -19.70
N GLU A 110 12.12 -8.60 -19.10
CA GLU A 110 12.40 -10.02 -18.97
C GLU A 110 11.81 -10.64 -17.70
N ASP A 111 11.56 -9.83 -16.68
CA ASP A 111 11.17 -10.33 -15.35
C ASP A 111 9.68 -10.42 -15.14
N ASN A 112 8.91 -9.96 -16.07
CA ASN A 112 7.47 -9.99 -15.99
C ASN A 112 6.87 -10.99 -16.95
#